data_2c84f8af212742549acafea013f42dfc
#
_entry.id   2c84f8af212742549acafea013f42dfc
#
_cell.length_a   1.000
_cell.length_b   1.000
_cell.length_c   1.000
_cell.angle_alpha   90.00
_cell.angle_beta   90.00
_cell.angle_gamma   90.00
#
_symmetry.space_group_name_H-M   'P 1'
#
loop_
_entity.id
_entity.type
_entity.pdbx_description
1 polymer ?
#
loop_
_entity_poly.entity_id
_entity_poly.type
_entity_poly.pdbx_seq_one_letter_code
_entity_poly.pdbx_strand_id
1 'polypeptide(L)'
;MVDKKSLSERDICSKYITPALVSAGWDLHNQIREEVSFTKGRVIVRGKLHTRGEQKRADYVLYYKPNIPLAVIEAKANTLSVGAGMQQALNYAEALGVPFVFSSNGDAFLMHDSTGLADKTEQEISLADFPS
;
A
#
# COMPACT_ATOMS: atom_id res chain seq x y z
N MET A 1 -24.78 -10.38 -8.36
CA MET A 1 -23.87 -10.02 -7.25
C MET A 1 -22.51 -10.63 -7.51
N VAL A 2 -21.47 -9.82 -7.48
CA VAL A 2 -20.10 -10.31 -7.68
C VAL A 2 -19.56 -10.86 -6.38
N ASP A 3 -19.08 -12.09 -6.41
CA ASP A 3 -18.43 -12.69 -5.25
C ASP A 3 -17.06 -12.02 -5.06
N LYS A 4 -16.85 -11.41 -3.89
CA LYS A 4 -15.62 -10.71 -3.55
C LYS A 4 -14.39 -11.61 -3.68
N LYS A 5 -14.54 -12.90 -3.38
CA LYS A 5 -13.46 -13.88 -3.48
C LYS A 5 -13.06 -14.21 -4.90
N SER A 6 -13.92 -13.89 -5.88
CA SER A 6 -13.60 -14.10 -7.29
C SER A 6 -12.90 -12.91 -7.93
N LEU A 7 -12.77 -11.79 -7.21
CA LEU A 7 -12.13 -10.59 -7.74
C LEU A 7 -10.62 -10.74 -7.80
N SER A 8 -10.02 -10.14 -8.82
CA SER A 8 -8.57 -10.06 -8.93
C SER A 8 -8.02 -9.08 -7.89
N GLU A 9 -6.70 -9.11 -7.66
CA GLU A 9 -6.06 -8.10 -6.79
C GLU A 9 -6.31 -6.70 -7.31
N ARG A 10 -6.31 -6.51 -8.63
CA ARG A 10 -6.59 -5.21 -9.24
C ARG A 10 -8.00 -4.74 -8.92
N ASP A 11 -8.98 -5.64 -8.95
CA ASP A 11 -10.36 -5.32 -8.58
C ASP A 11 -10.47 -4.97 -7.10
N ILE A 12 -9.75 -5.68 -6.23
CA ILE A 12 -9.70 -5.36 -4.80
C ILE A 12 -9.18 -3.93 -4.62
N CYS A 13 -8.14 -3.55 -5.35
CA CYS A 13 -7.61 -2.18 -5.32
C CYS A 13 -8.67 -1.17 -5.72
N SER A 14 -9.25 -1.32 -6.90
CA SER A 14 -10.12 -0.28 -7.46
C SER A 14 -11.48 -0.20 -6.76
N LYS A 15 -11.99 -1.32 -6.24
CA LYS A 15 -13.34 -1.38 -5.66
C LYS A 15 -13.37 -1.17 -4.15
N TYR A 16 -12.29 -1.46 -3.44
CA TYR A 16 -12.27 -1.42 -1.97
C TYR A 16 -11.17 -0.55 -1.40
N ILE A 17 -9.93 -0.71 -1.85
CA ILE A 17 -8.81 0.01 -1.25
C ILE A 17 -8.80 1.48 -1.66
N THR A 18 -8.81 1.78 -2.94
CA THR A 18 -8.82 3.16 -3.42
C THR A 18 -10.00 3.97 -2.84
N PRO A 19 -11.25 3.43 -2.86
CA PRO A 19 -12.35 4.16 -2.22
C PRO A 19 -12.14 4.43 -0.74
N ALA A 20 -11.54 3.49 0.01
CA ALA A 20 -11.26 3.69 1.43
C ALA A 20 -10.25 4.82 1.65
N LEU A 21 -9.21 4.88 0.83
CA LEU A 21 -8.20 5.94 0.91
C LEU A 21 -8.81 7.30 0.62
N VAL A 22 -9.61 7.40 -0.43
CA VAL A 22 -10.28 8.65 -0.81
C VAL A 22 -11.26 9.09 0.27
N SER A 23 -12.02 8.15 0.84
CA SER A 23 -12.96 8.45 1.92
C SER A 23 -12.26 8.94 3.18
N ALA A 24 -11.02 8.50 3.41
CA ALA A 24 -10.23 8.95 4.55
C ALA A 24 -9.63 10.34 4.36
N GLY A 25 -9.71 10.89 3.15
CA GLY A 25 -9.24 12.24 2.86
C GLY A 25 -7.97 12.33 2.03
N TRP A 26 -7.43 11.19 1.57
CA TRP A 26 -6.23 11.19 0.73
C TRP A 26 -6.57 11.66 -0.68
N ASP A 27 -5.76 12.57 -1.22
CA ASP A 27 -5.98 13.13 -2.55
C ASP A 27 -5.53 12.11 -3.61
N LEU A 28 -6.49 11.70 -4.44
CA LEU A 28 -6.23 10.70 -5.47
C LEU A 28 -5.16 11.14 -6.46
N HIS A 29 -5.11 12.43 -6.79
CA HIS A 29 -4.19 12.94 -7.81
C HIS A 29 -2.80 13.28 -7.26
N ASN A 30 -2.72 13.71 -6.02
CA ASN A 30 -1.47 14.25 -5.46
C ASN A 30 -0.82 13.37 -4.41
N GLN A 31 -1.60 12.54 -3.73
CA GLN A 31 -1.10 11.77 -2.58
C GLN A 31 -1.15 10.26 -2.77
N ILE A 32 -1.99 9.77 -3.68
CA ILE A 32 -2.12 8.32 -3.91
C ILE A 32 -1.50 7.99 -5.26
N ARG A 33 -0.49 7.12 -5.25
CA ARG A 33 0.08 6.58 -6.48
C ARG A 33 -0.07 5.08 -6.48
N GLU A 34 -0.60 4.55 -7.58
CA GLU A 34 -0.82 3.12 -7.76
C GLU A 34 0.25 2.53 -8.66
N GLU A 35 0.59 1.28 -8.43
CA GLU A 35 1.54 0.52 -9.26
C GLU A 35 2.86 1.26 -9.44
N VAL A 36 3.46 1.64 -8.31
CA VAL A 36 4.71 2.40 -8.31
C VAL A 36 5.90 1.47 -8.45
N SER A 37 6.67 1.66 -9.52
CA SER A 37 7.91 0.90 -9.72
C SER A 37 9.07 1.59 -9.04
N PHE A 38 9.95 0.81 -8.43
CA PHE A 38 11.10 1.36 -7.71
C PHE A 38 12.23 0.33 -7.63
N THR A 39 13.44 0.84 -7.40
CA THR A 39 14.57 0.06 -6.93
C THR A 39 14.91 0.57 -5.55
N LYS A 40 15.79 -0.11 -4.84
CA LYS A 40 16.12 0.28 -3.47
C LYS A 40 16.50 1.77 -3.41
N GLY A 41 15.69 2.53 -2.68
CA GLY A 41 15.93 3.96 -2.48
C GLY A 41 15.49 4.87 -3.62
N ARG A 42 14.89 4.33 -4.70
CA ARG A 42 14.47 5.14 -5.85
C ARG A 42 13.14 4.72 -6.41
N VAL A 43 12.29 5.70 -6.69
CA VAL A 43 11.07 5.51 -7.46
C VAL A 43 11.40 5.67 -8.93
N ILE A 44 10.94 4.72 -9.76
CA ILE A 44 11.16 4.77 -11.20
C ILE A 44 9.98 5.48 -11.85
N VAL A 45 10.25 6.64 -12.44
CA VAL A 45 9.20 7.49 -13.01
C VAL A 45 8.80 7.09 -14.43
N ARG A 46 9.71 6.48 -15.19
CA ARG A 46 9.45 6.23 -16.61
C ARG A 46 9.83 4.83 -17.12
N GLY A 47 10.08 3.88 -16.28
CA GLY A 47 10.34 2.51 -16.72
C GLY A 47 11.55 2.28 -17.61
N LYS A 48 12.36 3.29 -17.85
CA LYS A 48 13.53 3.21 -18.74
C LYS A 48 14.86 3.20 -18.03
N LEU A 49 14.86 3.18 -16.73
CA LEU A 49 16.10 3.16 -15.98
C LEU A 49 16.67 1.75 -15.94
N HIS A 50 17.82 1.59 -16.57
CA HIS A 50 18.60 0.38 -16.45
C HIS A 50 19.30 0.43 -15.10
N THR A 51 18.71 -0.17 -14.10
CA THR A 51 19.34 -0.27 -12.81
C THR A 51 19.87 -1.67 -12.63
N ARG A 52 20.97 -1.78 -11.90
CA ARG A 52 21.51 -3.10 -11.55
C ARG A 52 20.74 -3.78 -10.44
N GLY A 53 19.83 -3.05 -9.78
CA GLY A 53 19.01 -3.59 -8.74
C GLY A 53 17.76 -4.25 -9.29
N GLU A 54 17.20 -5.17 -8.53
CA GLU A 54 15.92 -5.77 -8.85
C GLU A 54 14.83 -4.71 -8.84
N GLN A 55 14.10 -4.58 -9.94
CA GLN A 55 12.97 -3.68 -10.01
C GLN A 55 11.78 -4.30 -9.31
N LYS A 56 11.16 -3.53 -8.41
CA LYS A 56 9.97 -3.94 -7.66
C LYS A 56 8.83 -2.99 -7.95
N ARG A 57 7.61 -3.43 -7.70
CA ARG A 57 6.43 -2.60 -7.91
C ARG A 57 5.50 -2.74 -6.72
N ALA A 58 5.23 -1.63 -6.04
CA ALA A 58 4.28 -1.56 -4.95
C ALA A 58 2.89 -1.27 -5.50
N ASP A 59 1.86 -1.86 -4.92
CA ASP A 59 0.48 -1.60 -5.35
C ASP A 59 0.10 -0.15 -5.08
N TYR A 60 0.48 0.39 -3.94
CA TYR A 60 0.26 1.80 -3.58
C TYR A 60 1.44 2.38 -2.83
N VAL A 61 1.73 3.64 -3.12
CA VAL A 61 2.57 4.47 -2.27
C VAL A 61 1.78 5.74 -1.95
N LEU A 62 1.65 6.07 -0.68
CA LEU A 62 1.01 7.29 -0.24
C LEU A 62 2.06 8.34 0.07
N TYR A 63 1.79 9.57 -0.34
CA TYR A 63 2.71 10.69 -0.20
C TYR A 63 2.14 11.74 0.74
N TYR A 64 2.94 12.22 1.68
CA TYR A 64 2.57 13.36 2.52
C TYR A 64 2.50 14.63 1.66
N LYS A 65 3.53 14.85 0.86
CA LYS A 65 3.64 15.92 -0.15
C LYS A 65 4.31 15.31 -1.38
N PRO A 66 4.28 15.98 -2.53
CA PRO A 66 5.02 15.49 -3.70
C PRO A 66 6.47 15.15 -3.33
N ASN A 67 6.91 13.97 -3.74
CA ASN A 67 8.26 13.46 -3.51
C ASN A 67 8.59 13.11 -2.05
N ILE A 68 7.60 13.10 -1.14
CA ILE A 68 7.81 12.67 0.24
C ILE A 68 6.90 11.46 0.50
N PRO A 69 7.40 10.23 0.21
CA PRO A 69 6.59 9.03 0.46
C PRO A 69 6.42 8.79 1.95
N LEU A 70 5.23 8.34 2.35
CA LEU A 70 4.88 8.15 3.75
C LEU A 70 4.49 6.72 4.06
N ALA A 71 3.84 6.03 3.13
CA ALA A 71 3.31 4.69 3.38
C ALA A 71 3.31 3.83 2.13
N VAL A 72 3.36 2.52 2.34
CA VAL A 72 3.20 1.50 1.29
C VAL A 72 1.98 0.66 1.63
N ILE A 73 1.18 0.33 0.63
CA ILE A 73 0.04 -0.57 0.78
C ILE A 73 0.17 -1.69 -0.25
N GLU A 74 0.09 -2.94 0.19
CA GLU A 74 0.04 -4.11 -0.68
C GLU A 74 -1.34 -4.75 -0.65
N ALA A 75 -1.87 -5.04 -1.82
CA ALA A 75 -3.17 -5.68 -1.97
C ALA A 75 -3.00 -7.18 -2.21
N LYS A 76 -3.94 -7.95 -1.71
CA LYS A 76 -4.04 -9.38 -1.97
C LYS A 76 -5.48 -9.74 -2.32
N ALA A 77 -5.65 -10.85 -3.04
CA ALA A 77 -6.98 -11.36 -3.35
C ALA A 77 -7.76 -11.66 -2.08
N ASN A 78 -9.07 -11.56 -2.15
CA ASN A 78 -9.93 -11.76 -0.97
C ASN A 78 -9.94 -13.20 -0.45
N THR A 79 -9.40 -14.15 -1.22
CA THR A 79 -9.21 -15.52 -0.75
C THR A 79 -8.08 -15.66 0.25
N LEU A 80 -7.24 -14.63 0.40
CA LEU A 80 -6.11 -14.62 1.33
C LEU A 80 -6.46 -13.76 2.56
N SER A 81 -5.67 -13.90 3.61
CA SER A 81 -5.89 -13.11 4.83
C SER A 81 -5.55 -11.64 4.63
N VAL A 82 -6.06 -10.80 5.51
CA VAL A 82 -5.80 -9.35 5.48
C VAL A 82 -4.31 -9.05 5.52
N GLY A 83 -3.54 -9.81 6.29
CA GLY A 83 -2.11 -9.59 6.46
C GLY A 83 -1.22 -10.33 5.46
N ALA A 84 -1.80 -11.02 4.48
CA ALA A 84 -1.03 -11.89 3.58
C ALA A 84 0.07 -11.14 2.82
N GLY A 85 -0.13 -9.85 2.52
CA GLY A 85 0.85 -9.04 1.81
C GLY A 85 1.84 -8.29 2.71
N MET A 86 1.74 -8.46 4.03
CA MET A 86 2.52 -7.62 4.95
C MET A 86 4.03 -7.80 4.81
N GLN A 87 4.52 -9.04 4.64
CA GLN A 87 5.95 -9.26 4.51
C GLN A 87 6.52 -8.56 3.26
N GLN A 88 5.80 -8.66 2.15
CA GLN A 88 6.20 -7.98 0.92
C GLN A 88 6.15 -6.47 1.10
N ALA A 89 5.09 -5.96 1.74
CA ALA A 89 4.93 -4.54 2.00
C ALA A 89 6.04 -4.01 2.91
N LEU A 90 6.45 -4.76 3.94
CA LEU A 90 7.54 -4.39 4.82
C LEU A 90 8.87 -4.29 4.06
N ASN A 91 9.13 -5.23 3.17
CA ASN A 91 10.34 -5.20 2.35
C ASN A 91 10.36 -3.97 1.46
N TYR A 92 9.23 -3.62 0.87
CA TYR A 92 9.10 -2.44 0.03
C TYR A 92 9.26 -1.15 0.83
N ALA A 93 8.66 -1.10 2.02
CA ALA A 93 8.76 0.06 2.90
C ALA A 93 10.21 0.31 3.33
N GLU A 94 10.94 -0.76 3.63
CA GLU A 94 12.37 -0.65 3.96
C GLU A 94 13.16 -0.08 2.79
N ALA A 95 12.90 -0.56 1.57
CA ALA A 95 13.59 -0.09 0.37
C ALA A 95 13.28 1.39 0.09
N LEU A 96 12.05 1.84 0.36
CA LEU A 96 11.63 3.22 0.14
C LEU A 96 11.89 4.15 1.34
N GLY A 97 12.17 3.58 2.50
CA GLY A 97 12.42 4.36 3.71
C GLY A 97 11.17 4.99 4.29
N VAL A 98 10.01 4.32 4.18
CA VAL A 98 8.74 4.85 4.69
C VAL A 98 8.36 4.17 6.01
N PRO A 99 7.72 4.91 6.95
CA PRO A 99 7.44 4.36 8.29
C PRO A 99 6.13 3.60 8.41
N PHE A 100 5.17 3.79 7.51
CA PHE A 100 3.86 3.16 7.62
C PHE A 100 3.66 2.13 6.52
N VAL A 101 3.13 0.97 6.91
CA VAL A 101 2.99 -0.16 6.00
C VAL A 101 1.61 -0.78 6.19
N PHE A 102 0.94 -1.09 5.10
CA PHE A 102 -0.40 -1.66 5.14
C PHE A 102 -0.49 -2.85 4.20
N SER A 103 -1.29 -3.84 4.60
CA SER A 103 -1.71 -4.95 3.75
C SER A 103 -3.23 -5.02 3.77
N SER A 104 -3.86 -5.34 2.66
CA SER A 104 -5.32 -5.45 2.59
C SER A 104 -5.74 -6.52 1.59
N ASN A 105 -6.83 -7.22 1.92
CA ASN A 105 -7.51 -8.12 1.00
C ASN A 105 -8.91 -7.60 0.62
N GLY A 106 -9.19 -6.33 0.90
CA GLY A 106 -10.48 -5.70 0.64
C GLY A 106 -11.48 -5.81 1.78
N ASP A 107 -11.20 -6.58 2.82
CA ASP A 107 -12.07 -6.68 4.01
C ASP A 107 -11.68 -5.66 5.08
N ALA A 108 -10.39 -5.45 5.24
CA ALA A 108 -9.82 -4.56 6.25
C ALA A 108 -8.39 -4.24 5.86
N PHE A 109 -7.70 -3.46 6.69
CA PHE A 109 -6.27 -3.25 6.57
C PHE A 109 -5.55 -3.83 7.79
N LEU A 110 -4.39 -4.44 7.57
CA LEU A 110 -3.43 -4.66 8.64
C LEU A 110 -2.41 -3.53 8.53
N MET A 111 -2.25 -2.77 9.61
CA MET A 111 -1.34 -1.63 9.65
C MET A 111 -0.12 -1.97 10.47
N HIS A 112 1.06 -1.66 9.95
CA HIS A 112 2.32 -1.78 10.67
C HIS A 112 2.95 -0.40 10.80
N ASP A 113 3.18 0.03 12.04
CA ASP A 113 3.78 1.33 12.36
C ASP A 113 5.21 1.12 12.81
N SER A 114 6.17 1.52 11.98
CA SER A 114 7.59 1.35 12.25
C SER A 114 8.19 2.52 13.05
N THR A 115 7.37 3.52 13.42
CA THR A 115 7.90 4.71 14.12
C THR A 115 8.26 4.45 15.57
N GLY A 116 7.68 3.42 16.18
CA GLY A 116 7.86 3.15 17.59
C GLY A 116 7.04 4.06 18.51
N LEU A 117 6.19 4.92 17.94
CA LEU A 117 5.36 5.86 18.72
C LEU A 117 4.02 5.29 19.12
N ALA A 118 3.54 4.27 18.42
CA ALA A 118 2.25 3.64 18.72
C ALA A 118 2.40 2.57 19.79
N ASP A 119 1.34 2.35 20.58
CA ASP A 119 1.31 1.29 21.60
C ASP A 119 1.43 -0.09 20.98
N LYS A 120 0.90 -0.27 19.78
CA LYS A 120 0.96 -1.52 19.06
C LYS A 120 1.67 -1.32 17.72
N THR A 121 2.63 -2.19 17.42
CA THR A 121 3.33 -2.15 16.13
C THR A 121 2.41 -2.54 15.00
N GLU A 122 1.56 -3.56 15.19
CA GLU A 122 0.60 -4.00 14.18
C GLU A 122 -0.81 -4.03 14.75
N GLN A 123 -1.78 -3.59 13.93
CA GLN A 123 -3.19 -3.69 14.28
C GLN A 123 -4.05 -3.76 13.03
N GLU A 124 -5.15 -4.50 13.12
CA GLU A 124 -6.13 -4.55 12.05
C GLU A 124 -7.12 -3.39 12.22
N ILE A 125 -7.39 -2.69 11.12
CA ILE A 125 -8.35 -1.57 11.11
C ILE A 125 -9.37 -1.81 10.00
N SER A 126 -10.60 -1.32 10.21
CA SER A 126 -11.64 -1.45 9.17
C SER A 126 -11.30 -0.54 7.98
N LEU A 127 -11.90 -0.83 6.82
CA LEU A 127 -11.71 0.04 5.64
C LEU A 127 -12.13 1.49 5.95
N ALA A 128 -13.19 1.68 6.73
CA ALA A 128 -13.71 3.01 7.07
C ALA A 128 -12.79 3.76 8.04
N ASP A 129 -11.92 3.08 8.74
CA ASP A 129 -11.06 3.67 9.76
C ASP A 129 -9.64 3.95 9.27
N PHE A 130 -9.40 3.89 7.97
CA PHE A 130 -8.07 4.17 7.43
C PHE A 130 -7.61 5.57 7.86
N PRO A 131 -6.38 5.72 8.38
CA PRO A 131 -5.89 7.02 8.88
C PRO A 131 -5.78 8.07 7.77
N SER A 132 -5.98 9.30 8.13
CA SER A 132 -5.79 10.42 7.21
C SER A 132 -4.48 11.14 7.45
#